data_bd9b6b141d201bbc92f59e1b18184f05
#
_entry.id   bd9b6b141d201bbc92f59e1b18184f05
#
_cell.length_a   1.000
_cell.length_b   1.000
_cell.length_c   1.000
_cell.angle_alpha   90.00
_cell.angle_beta   90.00
_cell.angle_gamma   90.00
#
_symmetry.space_group_name_H-M   'P 1'
#
loop_
_entity.id
_entity.type
_entity.pdbx_description
1 polymer ?
#
loop_
_entity_poly.entity_id
_entity_poly.type
_entity_poly.pdbx_seq_one_letter_code
_entity_poly.pdbx_strand_id
1 'polypeptide(L)'
;MLKKTVYLGLSVDTLHHGHINLIKHGLKYGKIMVGLISDKAIAENKRLPILNYQQRKLIIENIKGVSEVVNQNNWDYSVNIKKYKPEYMIHGDDWLQGSLLKLRKKAKKVLESYGGKLIEVPYTKGISSTALAEQQYALGITPEIRLKSLKRNLESKNFLRFIEAHSPISAMIIENLKINTKKGIKFFDGFWSSSLTDSARLGKPDNEVLNISDRLYNINQIFDVTSKPLIMDIDTGGRVEHLKINLRSMERLGISAVIMEDKKGLKKNSLLGTSVKQTQESITNFSNKIKTIKLNQLNKDFMLISRIESFILNRGINDALKRAKSYINSGTDGIMIHSKEKKPEEVFEFSKKFRKNFKDVPLICVPTSYNSVKEEELIRNGFNIVIYANHLFRASYPSMEHAAKSILKYSRSKEVDNKLISIKEILNLIPGSV
;
A
#
# COMPACT_ATOMS: atom_id res chain seq x y z
N MET A 1 14.39 43.11 -21.88
CA MET A 1 15.07 42.28 -20.83
C MET A 1 14.36 40.96 -20.77
N LEU A 2 15.07 39.83 -20.93
CA LEU A 2 14.53 38.51 -20.71
C LEU A 2 14.05 38.42 -19.26
N LYS A 3 12.77 38.09 -19.03
CA LYS A 3 12.25 37.94 -17.66
C LYS A 3 12.97 36.77 -16.98
N LYS A 4 13.58 37.03 -15.81
CA LYS A 4 14.24 36.00 -14.98
C LYS A 4 13.30 34.82 -14.68
N THR A 5 13.85 33.63 -14.53
CA THR A 5 13.10 32.41 -14.19
C THR A 5 13.14 32.16 -12.69
N VAL A 6 11.97 31.85 -12.13
CA VAL A 6 11.79 31.51 -10.72
C VAL A 6 11.31 30.07 -10.62
N TYR A 7 12.07 29.22 -9.97
CA TYR A 7 11.72 27.81 -9.75
C TYR A 7 11.01 27.59 -8.42
N LEU A 8 9.88 26.90 -8.46
CA LEU A 8 9.12 26.47 -7.29
C LEU A 8 8.97 24.94 -7.31
N GLY A 9 9.49 24.24 -6.31
CA GLY A 9 9.27 22.79 -6.15
C GLY A 9 7.99 22.52 -5.34
N LEU A 10 6.97 21.89 -5.94
CA LEU A 10 5.66 21.68 -5.31
C LEU A 10 5.16 20.24 -5.48
N SER A 11 4.55 19.68 -4.43
CA SER A 11 3.85 18.40 -4.52
C SER A 11 2.37 18.56 -4.90
N VAL A 12 1.72 19.58 -4.37
CA VAL A 12 0.31 19.96 -4.62
C VAL A 12 -0.64 18.75 -4.49
N ASP A 13 -0.54 18.06 -3.36
CA ASP A 13 -1.47 17.00 -3.02
C ASP A 13 -2.90 17.57 -2.91
N THR A 14 -3.02 18.64 -2.11
CA THR A 14 -4.20 19.50 -2.05
C THR A 14 -3.76 20.93 -2.29
N LEU A 15 -4.30 21.56 -3.34
CA LEU A 15 -4.03 22.96 -3.62
C LEU A 15 -4.68 23.84 -2.53
N HIS A 16 -3.93 24.75 -1.96
CA HIS A 16 -4.40 25.70 -0.94
C HIS A 16 -3.75 27.07 -1.11
N HIS A 17 -4.27 28.08 -0.40
CA HIS A 17 -3.81 29.45 -0.52
C HIS A 17 -2.31 29.63 -0.24
N GLY A 18 -1.68 28.77 0.57
CA GLY A 18 -0.22 28.78 0.77
C GLY A 18 0.58 28.60 -0.51
N HIS A 19 0.14 27.70 -1.42
CA HIS A 19 0.75 27.57 -2.75
C HIS A 19 0.55 28.83 -3.60
N ILE A 20 -0.63 29.43 -3.55
CA ILE A 20 -0.95 30.65 -4.27
C ILE A 20 -0.09 31.82 -3.76
N ASN A 21 0.11 31.93 -2.44
CA ASN A 21 0.97 32.93 -1.83
C ASN A 21 2.43 32.80 -2.31
N LEU A 22 2.93 31.56 -2.40
CA LEU A 22 4.26 31.26 -2.90
C LEU A 22 4.43 31.70 -4.36
N ILE A 23 3.45 31.37 -5.23
CA ILE A 23 3.41 31.77 -6.64
C ILE A 23 3.37 33.31 -6.76
N LYS A 24 2.47 33.99 -6.01
CA LYS A 24 2.38 35.46 -6.00
C LYS A 24 3.68 36.11 -5.54
N HIS A 25 4.35 35.54 -4.55
CA HIS A 25 5.65 36.06 -4.10
C HIS A 25 6.70 35.91 -5.21
N GLY A 26 6.73 34.75 -5.87
CA GLY A 26 7.66 34.47 -6.97
C GLY A 26 7.51 35.40 -8.18
N LEU A 27 6.27 35.79 -8.50
CA LEU A 27 5.99 36.72 -9.60
C LEU A 27 6.70 38.08 -9.47
N LYS A 28 7.10 38.49 -8.26
CA LYS A 28 7.86 39.70 -8.03
C LYS A 28 9.29 39.60 -8.58
N TYR A 29 9.80 38.38 -8.81
CA TYR A 29 11.18 38.12 -9.22
C TYR A 29 11.30 37.66 -10.67
N GLY A 30 10.23 37.10 -11.28
CA GLY A 30 10.29 36.66 -12.65
C GLY A 30 9.14 35.76 -13.09
N LYS A 31 9.35 35.00 -14.16
CA LYS A 31 8.44 33.99 -14.68
C LYS A 31 8.49 32.73 -13.80
N ILE A 32 7.33 32.20 -13.46
CA ILE A 32 7.23 31.04 -12.58
C ILE A 32 7.33 29.74 -13.38
N MET A 33 8.34 28.95 -13.08
CA MET A 33 8.49 27.56 -13.46
C MET A 33 8.20 26.67 -12.23
N VAL A 34 7.21 25.81 -12.32
CA VAL A 34 6.87 24.87 -11.25
C VAL A 34 7.47 23.49 -11.53
N GLY A 35 8.38 23.05 -10.66
CA GLY A 35 8.82 21.66 -10.59
C GLY A 35 7.80 20.82 -9.82
N LEU A 36 6.88 20.17 -10.53
CA LEU A 36 5.83 19.36 -9.93
C LEU A 36 6.37 17.97 -9.59
N ILE A 37 6.34 17.60 -8.31
CA ILE A 37 6.87 16.32 -7.83
C ILE A 37 6.01 15.17 -8.36
N SER A 38 6.66 14.18 -9.01
CA SER A 38 6.00 13.01 -9.59
C SER A 38 5.40 12.09 -8.54
N ASP A 39 4.39 11.29 -8.91
CA ASP A 39 3.78 10.30 -8.01
C ASP A 39 4.83 9.31 -7.49
N LYS A 40 5.77 8.88 -8.34
CA LYS A 40 6.89 8.01 -7.96
C LYS A 40 7.76 8.63 -6.85
N ALA A 41 8.13 9.89 -6.99
CA ALA A 41 8.93 10.58 -5.98
C ALA A 41 8.14 10.76 -4.65
N ILE A 42 6.85 11.10 -4.73
CA ILE A 42 6.01 11.21 -3.53
C ILE A 42 5.91 9.87 -2.80
N ALA A 43 5.71 8.78 -3.55
CA ALA A 43 5.53 7.44 -3.01
C ALA A 43 6.74 6.92 -2.19
N GLU A 44 7.94 7.47 -2.39
CA GLU A 44 9.13 7.12 -1.60
C GLU A 44 9.02 7.50 -0.12
N ASN A 45 8.31 8.59 0.19
CA ASN A 45 8.29 9.17 1.54
C ASN A 45 6.89 9.41 2.12
N LYS A 46 5.86 9.40 1.28
CA LYS A 46 4.47 9.72 1.66
C LYS A 46 3.49 8.77 0.97
N ARG A 47 2.24 8.80 1.43
CA ARG A 47 1.12 8.25 0.67
C ARG A 47 0.94 9.05 -0.63
N LEU A 48 0.45 8.35 -1.66
CA LEU A 48 0.13 9.00 -2.92
C LEU A 48 -0.98 10.04 -2.73
N PRO A 49 -0.90 11.18 -3.45
CA PRO A 49 -1.99 12.14 -3.55
C PRO A 49 -3.27 11.48 -4.08
N ILE A 50 -4.43 12.03 -3.73
CA ILE A 50 -5.71 11.61 -4.31
C ILE A 50 -5.70 11.85 -5.81
N LEU A 51 -5.24 13.03 -6.23
CA LEU A 51 -5.05 13.38 -7.63
C LEU A 51 -3.72 12.81 -8.15
N ASN A 52 -3.75 12.17 -9.32
CA ASN A 52 -2.53 11.69 -9.97
C ASN A 52 -1.71 12.85 -10.56
N TYR A 53 -0.48 12.57 -10.99
CA TYR A 53 0.43 13.58 -11.54
C TYR A 53 -0.20 14.41 -12.67
N GLN A 54 -0.91 13.80 -13.61
CA GLN A 54 -1.51 14.50 -14.75
C GLN A 54 -2.63 15.45 -14.29
N GLN A 55 -3.45 15.03 -13.35
CA GLN A 55 -4.50 15.89 -12.77
C GLN A 55 -3.91 17.08 -12.03
N ARG A 56 -2.88 16.84 -11.20
CA ARG A 56 -2.16 17.90 -10.47
C ARG A 56 -1.45 18.87 -11.43
N LYS A 57 -0.85 18.33 -12.51
CA LYS A 57 -0.22 19.11 -13.56
C LYS A 57 -1.21 20.03 -14.24
N LEU A 58 -2.35 19.50 -14.68
CA LEU A 58 -3.42 20.28 -15.32
C LEU A 58 -3.91 21.43 -14.44
N ILE A 59 -4.08 21.18 -13.14
CA ILE A 59 -4.49 22.24 -12.19
C ILE A 59 -3.43 23.35 -12.14
N ILE A 60 -2.15 22.99 -11.94
CA ILE A 60 -1.08 23.96 -11.79
C ILE A 60 -0.83 24.75 -13.07
N GLU A 61 -0.92 24.14 -14.24
CA GLU A 61 -0.79 24.81 -15.54
C GLU A 61 -1.84 25.91 -15.76
N ASN A 62 -3.00 25.77 -15.11
CA ASN A 62 -4.09 26.75 -15.19
C ASN A 62 -4.12 27.77 -14.02
N ILE A 63 -3.11 27.76 -13.14
CA ILE A 63 -2.97 28.78 -12.12
C ILE A 63 -2.37 30.06 -12.72
N LYS A 64 -3.10 31.17 -12.55
CA LYS A 64 -2.64 32.48 -13.01
C LYS A 64 -1.24 32.81 -12.48
N GLY A 65 -0.35 33.07 -13.40
CA GLY A 65 1.05 33.44 -13.08
C GLY A 65 2.05 32.28 -13.22
N VAL A 66 1.61 31.04 -13.35
CA VAL A 66 2.47 29.92 -13.72
C VAL A 66 2.76 30.00 -15.23
N SER A 67 4.04 29.98 -15.59
CA SER A 67 4.48 30.06 -16.99
C SER A 67 4.80 28.69 -17.57
N GLU A 68 5.26 27.77 -16.75
CA GLU A 68 5.68 26.43 -17.16
C GLU A 68 5.60 25.45 -15.99
N VAL A 69 5.22 24.19 -16.28
CA VAL A 69 5.25 23.09 -15.31
C VAL A 69 6.18 21.99 -15.84
N VAL A 70 7.22 21.69 -15.07
CA VAL A 70 8.22 20.67 -15.39
C VAL A 70 8.17 19.51 -14.39
N ASN A 71 8.59 18.34 -14.82
CA ASN A 71 8.56 17.15 -13.97
C ASN A 71 9.73 17.20 -12.95
N GLN A 72 9.42 16.98 -11.67
CA GLN A 72 10.38 16.81 -10.56
C GLN A 72 10.36 15.34 -10.12
N ASN A 73 11.32 14.55 -10.63
CA ASN A 73 11.33 13.09 -10.46
C ASN A 73 11.85 12.59 -9.10
N ASN A 74 12.32 13.47 -8.26
CA ASN A 74 12.80 13.13 -6.91
C ASN A 74 12.67 14.34 -5.97
N TRP A 75 12.89 14.13 -4.67
CA TRP A 75 12.86 15.20 -3.67
C TRP A 75 14.09 16.12 -3.71
N ASP A 76 15.14 15.71 -4.40
CA ASP A 76 16.36 16.53 -4.56
C ASP A 76 16.19 17.49 -5.74
N TYR A 77 15.93 18.74 -5.43
CA TYR A 77 15.76 19.81 -6.44
C TYR A 77 17.01 20.09 -7.27
N SER A 78 18.20 19.67 -6.82
CA SER A 78 19.49 19.98 -7.46
C SER A 78 19.55 19.52 -8.92
N VAL A 79 18.84 18.45 -9.28
CA VAL A 79 18.79 17.95 -10.67
C VAL A 79 18.10 18.95 -11.59
N ASN A 80 16.91 19.42 -11.22
CA ASN A 80 16.17 20.39 -12.03
C ASN A 80 16.82 21.77 -11.99
N ILE A 81 17.37 22.18 -10.84
CA ILE A 81 18.12 23.46 -10.71
C ILE A 81 19.31 23.45 -11.67
N LYS A 82 20.09 22.37 -11.75
CA LYS A 82 21.21 22.25 -12.72
C LYS A 82 20.75 22.29 -14.15
N LYS A 83 19.63 21.64 -14.46
CA LYS A 83 19.08 21.54 -15.83
C LYS A 83 18.54 22.87 -16.34
N TYR A 84 17.71 23.54 -15.53
CA TYR A 84 16.99 24.74 -15.94
C TYR A 84 17.69 26.04 -15.58
N LYS A 85 18.66 26.00 -14.65
CA LYS A 85 19.46 27.14 -14.16
C LYS A 85 18.60 28.40 -13.85
N PRO A 86 17.55 28.28 -13.01
CA PRO A 86 16.73 29.44 -12.68
C PRO A 86 17.53 30.46 -11.91
N GLU A 87 17.32 31.76 -12.14
CA GLU A 87 17.95 32.83 -11.38
C GLU A 87 17.51 32.88 -9.93
N TYR A 88 16.28 32.41 -9.66
CA TYR A 88 15.75 32.32 -8.31
C TYR A 88 15.10 30.95 -8.08
N MET A 89 15.31 30.40 -6.89
CA MET A 89 14.45 29.35 -6.34
C MET A 89 13.74 29.93 -5.12
N ILE A 90 12.43 29.70 -5.03
CA ILE A 90 11.64 30.11 -3.88
C ILE A 90 11.08 28.88 -3.19
N HIS A 91 11.18 28.85 -1.87
CA HIS A 91 10.67 27.75 -1.03
C HIS A 91 10.14 28.33 0.29
N GLY A 92 9.19 27.63 0.92
CA GLY A 92 8.81 27.91 2.29
C GLY A 92 9.97 27.67 3.26
N ASP A 93 9.94 28.29 4.42
CA ASP A 93 10.97 28.12 5.47
C ASP A 93 10.82 26.80 6.27
N ASP A 94 9.86 25.97 5.92
CA ASP A 94 9.58 24.65 6.53
C ASP A 94 10.73 23.63 6.39
N TRP A 95 11.69 23.87 5.50
CA TRP A 95 12.88 23.03 5.32
C TRP A 95 14.13 23.47 6.07
N LEU A 96 14.01 24.47 6.92
CA LEU A 96 15.11 24.93 7.78
C LEU A 96 15.47 23.93 8.88
N GLN A 97 14.60 22.97 9.16
CA GLN A 97 14.77 21.96 10.20
C GLN A 97 14.53 20.53 9.67
N GLY A 98 14.99 19.54 10.44
CA GLY A 98 14.72 18.13 10.18
C GLY A 98 15.45 17.55 8.95
N SER A 99 14.84 16.53 8.35
CA SER A 99 15.42 15.78 7.21
C SER A 99 15.58 16.61 5.93
N LEU A 100 14.77 17.65 5.76
CA LEU A 100 14.76 18.52 4.58
C LEU A 100 15.96 19.48 4.54
N LEU A 101 16.62 19.72 5.68
CA LEU A 101 17.81 20.59 5.76
C LEU A 101 18.94 20.17 4.79
N LYS A 102 19.10 18.86 4.56
CA LYS A 102 20.10 18.34 3.61
C LYS A 102 19.74 18.71 2.16
N LEU A 103 18.46 18.68 1.80
CA LEU A 103 17.97 19.05 0.46
C LEU A 103 18.17 20.56 0.23
N ARG A 104 17.87 21.39 1.24
CA ARG A 104 18.11 22.82 1.23
C ARG A 104 19.59 23.15 0.96
N LYS A 105 20.51 22.55 1.72
CA LYS A 105 21.96 22.77 1.54
C LYS A 105 22.43 22.41 0.13
N LYS A 106 21.94 21.31 -0.44
CA LYS A 106 22.26 20.91 -1.82
C LYS A 106 21.70 21.88 -2.85
N ALA A 107 20.43 22.26 -2.74
CA ALA A 107 19.80 23.23 -3.64
C ALA A 107 20.54 24.56 -3.63
N LYS A 108 20.86 25.11 -2.43
CA LYS A 108 21.60 26.33 -2.26
C LYS A 108 22.98 26.27 -2.92
N LYS A 109 23.77 25.21 -2.65
CA LYS A 109 25.10 25.03 -3.24
C LYS A 109 25.05 25.01 -4.79
N VAL A 110 24.03 24.40 -5.38
CA VAL A 110 23.89 24.34 -6.84
C VAL A 110 23.49 25.70 -7.40
N LEU A 111 22.56 26.41 -6.76
CA LEU A 111 22.19 27.78 -7.16
C LEU A 111 23.43 28.72 -7.16
N GLU A 112 24.17 28.72 -6.06
CA GLU A 112 25.36 29.55 -5.89
C GLU A 112 26.44 29.26 -6.95
N SER A 113 26.54 28.02 -7.45
CA SER A 113 27.57 27.64 -8.45
C SER A 113 27.45 28.34 -9.81
N TYR A 114 26.30 28.98 -10.10
CA TYR A 114 26.08 29.74 -11.35
C TYR A 114 25.46 31.13 -11.09
N GLY A 115 25.48 31.62 -9.83
CA GLY A 115 24.97 32.94 -9.47
C GLY A 115 23.48 33.03 -9.17
N GLY A 116 22.76 31.87 -9.15
CA GLY A 116 21.36 31.80 -8.74
C GLY A 116 21.18 32.04 -7.23
N LYS A 117 19.96 32.44 -6.83
CA LYS A 117 19.67 32.81 -5.42
C LYS A 117 18.48 31.99 -4.89
N LEU A 118 18.63 31.51 -3.65
CA LEU A 118 17.54 30.92 -2.87
C LEU A 118 16.83 32.03 -2.09
N ILE A 119 15.52 32.12 -2.22
CA ILE A 119 14.63 33.02 -1.47
C ILE A 119 13.71 32.15 -0.61
N GLU A 120 13.72 32.38 0.68
CA GLU A 120 12.88 31.67 1.63
C GLU A 120 11.74 32.59 2.07
N VAL A 121 10.53 32.07 2.02
CA VAL A 121 9.30 32.78 2.34
C VAL A 121 8.71 32.17 3.59
N PRO A 122 8.24 32.98 4.55
CA PRO A 122 7.55 32.45 5.73
C PRO A 122 6.43 31.49 5.34
N TYR A 123 6.44 30.31 5.95
CA TYR A 123 5.39 29.30 5.72
C TYR A 123 4.02 29.85 6.12
N THR A 124 3.03 29.63 5.29
CA THR A 124 1.66 30.10 5.58
C THR A 124 1.10 29.30 6.77
N LYS A 125 0.97 29.92 7.93
CA LYS A 125 0.49 29.29 9.17
C LYS A 125 -0.95 28.78 9.02
N GLY A 126 -1.24 27.69 9.74
CA GLY A 126 -2.59 27.13 9.83
C GLY A 126 -3.03 26.24 8.67
N ILE A 127 -2.19 26.05 7.64
CA ILE A 127 -2.52 25.17 6.53
C ILE A 127 -1.29 24.45 5.97
N SER A 128 -1.42 23.16 5.69
CA SER A 128 -0.44 22.40 4.91
C SER A 128 -1.13 21.33 4.09
N SER A 129 -0.57 20.98 2.94
CA SER A 129 -1.09 19.87 2.12
C SER A 129 -1.13 18.55 2.91
N THR A 130 -0.14 18.33 3.79
CA THR A 130 -0.09 17.12 4.63
C THR A 130 -1.23 17.11 5.65
N ALA A 131 -1.46 18.22 6.37
CA ALA A 131 -2.54 18.29 7.35
C ALA A 131 -3.93 18.18 6.69
N LEU A 132 -4.12 18.80 5.53
CA LEU A 132 -5.37 18.68 4.76
C LEU A 132 -5.60 17.23 4.29
N ALA A 133 -4.56 16.57 3.79
CA ALA A 133 -4.65 15.18 3.38
C ALA A 133 -4.96 14.25 4.58
N GLU A 134 -4.31 14.47 5.73
CA GLU A 134 -4.59 13.73 6.97
C GLU A 134 -6.01 13.94 7.44
N GLN A 135 -6.54 15.16 7.43
CA GLN A 135 -7.95 15.45 7.74
C GLN A 135 -8.90 14.76 6.75
N GLN A 136 -8.60 14.79 5.46
CA GLN A 136 -9.42 14.12 4.45
C GLN A 136 -9.41 12.60 4.64
N TYR A 137 -8.26 12.00 4.95
CA TYR A 137 -8.18 10.58 5.26
C TYR A 137 -8.88 10.22 6.57
N ALA A 138 -8.89 11.12 7.55
CA ALA A 138 -9.62 10.92 8.80
C ALA A 138 -11.16 10.97 8.61
N LEU A 139 -11.65 11.76 7.62
CA LEU A 139 -13.06 11.76 7.21
C LEU A 139 -13.44 10.53 6.37
N GLY A 140 -12.44 9.74 5.93
CA GLY A 140 -12.62 8.60 5.05
C GLY A 140 -12.43 8.93 3.58
N ILE A 141 -12.39 7.89 2.77
CA ILE A 141 -12.29 7.97 1.31
C ILE A 141 -13.43 7.18 0.67
N THR A 142 -13.82 7.58 -0.53
CA THR A 142 -14.84 6.84 -1.27
C THR A 142 -14.34 5.43 -1.63
N PRO A 143 -15.24 4.44 -1.73
CA PRO A 143 -14.89 3.10 -2.19
C PRO A 143 -14.10 3.10 -3.50
N GLU A 144 -14.44 3.98 -4.44
CA GLU A 144 -13.77 4.11 -5.73
C GLU A 144 -12.30 4.55 -5.58
N ILE A 145 -11.99 5.52 -4.72
CA ILE A 145 -10.62 5.97 -4.46
C ILE A 145 -9.80 4.82 -3.84
N ARG A 146 -10.38 4.10 -2.86
CA ARG A 146 -9.72 2.96 -2.21
C ARG A 146 -9.45 1.83 -3.19
N LEU A 147 -10.43 1.49 -4.02
CA LEU A 147 -10.32 0.45 -5.03
C LEU A 147 -9.14 0.70 -5.98
N LYS A 148 -8.98 1.93 -6.47
CA LYS A 148 -7.90 2.34 -7.38
C LYS A 148 -6.53 2.40 -6.73
N SER A 149 -6.46 2.53 -5.41
CA SER A 149 -5.21 2.89 -4.72
C SER A 149 -4.14 1.79 -4.80
N LEU A 150 -4.50 0.50 -4.83
CA LEU A 150 -3.52 -0.59 -4.99
C LEU A 150 -2.78 -0.50 -6.33
N LYS A 151 -3.53 -0.38 -7.42
CA LYS A 151 -2.96 -0.29 -8.78
C LYS A 151 -2.06 0.93 -8.92
N ARG A 152 -2.51 2.10 -8.46
CA ARG A 152 -1.69 3.32 -8.42
C ARG A 152 -0.43 3.17 -7.57
N ASN A 153 -0.52 2.49 -6.43
CA ASN A 153 0.66 2.21 -5.61
C ASN A 153 1.67 1.33 -6.35
N LEU A 154 1.20 0.29 -7.06
CA LEU A 154 2.07 -0.59 -7.87
C LEU A 154 2.74 0.15 -9.04
N GLU A 155 2.04 1.09 -9.67
CA GLU A 155 2.60 1.94 -10.74
C GLU A 155 3.66 2.93 -10.21
N SER A 156 3.55 3.32 -8.94
CA SER A 156 4.41 4.35 -8.33
C SER A 156 5.55 3.78 -7.47
N LYS A 157 5.42 2.53 -7.00
CA LYS A 157 6.39 1.84 -6.14
C LYS A 157 6.76 0.48 -6.71
N ASN A 158 8.02 0.13 -6.58
CA ASN A 158 8.50 -1.19 -6.96
C ASN A 158 8.09 -2.29 -5.98
N PHE A 159 7.75 -1.92 -4.73
CA PHE A 159 7.47 -2.88 -3.66
C PHE A 159 6.48 -2.31 -2.64
N LEU A 160 5.51 -3.13 -2.26
CA LEU A 160 4.45 -2.79 -1.31
C LEU A 160 4.43 -3.79 -0.14
N ARG A 161 4.11 -3.28 1.06
CA ARG A 161 3.96 -4.06 2.30
C ARG A 161 2.51 -4.11 2.70
N PHE A 162 1.98 -5.31 2.79
CA PHE A 162 0.64 -5.56 3.31
C PHE A 162 0.71 -6.33 4.63
N ILE A 163 -0.17 -6.00 5.56
CA ILE A 163 -0.29 -6.71 6.81
C ILE A 163 -1.75 -7.06 7.08
N GLU A 164 -1.95 -8.18 7.74
CA GLU A 164 -3.29 -8.63 8.12
C GLU A 164 -3.97 -7.60 9.04
N ALA A 165 -5.28 -7.38 8.79
CA ALA A 165 -6.18 -6.70 9.71
C ALA A 165 -7.45 -7.53 9.89
N HIS A 166 -7.69 -7.99 11.11
CA HIS A 166 -8.83 -8.84 11.46
C HIS A 166 -9.96 -8.07 12.17
N SER A 167 -9.73 -6.80 12.51
CA SER A 167 -10.68 -5.94 13.21
C SER A 167 -10.36 -4.46 12.99
N PRO A 168 -11.30 -3.54 13.26
CA PRO A 168 -11.03 -2.10 13.22
C PRO A 168 -9.83 -1.68 14.06
N ILE A 169 -9.69 -2.22 15.28
CA ILE A 169 -8.58 -1.83 16.16
C ILE A 169 -7.22 -2.24 15.57
N SER A 170 -7.11 -3.43 14.95
CA SER A 170 -5.87 -3.83 14.27
C SER A 170 -5.54 -2.93 13.08
N ALA A 171 -6.55 -2.46 12.35
CA ALA A 171 -6.37 -1.50 11.27
C ALA A 171 -5.94 -0.12 11.77
N MET A 172 -6.57 0.41 12.85
CA MET A 172 -6.24 1.70 13.44
C MET A 172 -4.79 1.77 13.92
N ILE A 173 -4.30 0.71 14.59
CA ILE A 173 -2.91 0.62 15.05
C ILE A 173 -1.95 0.79 13.86
N ILE A 174 -2.24 0.19 12.73
CA ILE A 174 -1.37 0.16 11.55
C ILE A 174 -1.56 1.37 10.63
N GLU A 175 -2.74 2.01 10.61
CA GLU A 175 -3.05 3.11 9.69
C GLU A 175 -1.99 4.21 9.73
N ASN A 176 -1.59 4.61 10.94
CA ASN A 176 -0.65 5.70 11.16
C ASN A 176 0.78 5.25 11.54
N LEU A 177 1.01 3.93 11.63
CA LEU A 177 2.32 3.41 12.02
C LEU A 177 3.39 3.73 10.99
N LYS A 178 4.40 4.49 11.40
CA LYS A 178 5.57 4.86 10.58
C LYS A 178 6.84 4.69 11.39
N ILE A 179 7.88 4.16 10.76
CA ILE A 179 9.20 4.01 11.37
C ILE A 179 10.24 4.73 10.54
N ASN A 180 10.99 5.62 11.16
CA ASN A 180 12.13 6.27 10.54
C ASN A 180 13.31 5.31 10.48
N THR A 181 13.88 5.10 9.30
CA THR A 181 15.06 4.29 9.08
C THR A 181 16.17 5.09 8.39
N LYS A 182 17.38 4.55 8.36
CA LYS A 182 18.49 5.16 7.60
C LYS A 182 18.18 5.31 6.09
N LYS A 183 17.27 4.47 5.55
CA LYS A 183 16.86 4.44 4.13
C LYS A 183 15.59 5.23 3.82
N GLY A 184 14.98 5.89 4.81
CA GLY A 184 13.73 6.61 4.69
C GLY A 184 12.66 6.10 5.64
N ILE A 185 11.42 6.54 5.43
CA ILE A 185 10.28 6.19 6.26
C ILE A 185 9.71 4.85 5.77
N LYS A 186 9.51 3.89 6.68
CA LYS A 186 8.81 2.63 6.40
C LYS A 186 7.42 2.66 7.01
N PHE A 187 6.44 2.17 6.27
CA PHE A 187 5.04 1.99 6.69
C PHE A 187 4.39 0.86 5.90
N PHE A 188 3.24 0.38 6.33
CA PHE A 188 2.44 -0.56 5.58
C PHE A 188 1.59 0.16 4.54
N ASP A 189 1.59 -0.36 3.31
CA ASP A 189 0.91 0.25 2.16
C ASP A 189 -0.57 -0.12 2.09
N GLY A 190 -0.97 -1.23 2.72
CA GLY A 190 -2.34 -1.71 2.73
C GLY A 190 -2.57 -2.87 3.69
N PHE A 191 -3.80 -3.38 3.67
CA PHE A 191 -4.27 -4.45 4.53
C PHE A 191 -4.58 -5.73 3.77
N TRP A 192 -4.42 -6.83 4.47
CA TRP A 192 -4.77 -8.16 4.06
C TRP A 192 -5.92 -8.71 4.92
N SER A 193 -7.07 -9.04 4.32
CA SER A 193 -8.13 -9.80 4.97
C SER A 193 -7.86 -11.28 4.75
N SER A 194 -7.34 -11.94 5.78
CA SER A 194 -7.01 -13.36 5.75
C SER A 194 -8.22 -14.19 6.14
N SER A 195 -8.56 -15.20 5.37
CA SER A 195 -9.63 -16.13 5.73
C SER A 195 -9.38 -16.87 7.04
N LEU A 196 -8.11 -17.19 7.33
CA LEU A 196 -7.71 -17.79 8.61
C LEU A 196 -8.03 -16.86 9.79
N THR A 197 -7.62 -15.60 9.75
CA THR A 197 -7.80 -14.68 10.88
C THR A 197 -9.24 -14.20 10.99
N ASP A 198 -9.94 -14.04 9.86
CA ASP A 198 -11.36 -13.70 9.84
C ASP A 198 -12.23 -14.82 10.47
N SER A 199 -11.90 -16.09 10.22
CA SER A 199 -12.57 -17.24 10.83
C SER A 199 -12.19 -17.39 12.31
N ALA A 200 -10.89 -17.33 12.61
CA ALA A 200 -10.38 -17.58 13.96
C ALA A 200 -10.86 -16.55 14.98
N ARG A 201 -10.99 -15.25 14.61
CA ARG A 201 -11.55 -14.21 15.50
C ARG A 201 -12.99 -14.48 15.92
N LEU A 202 -13.72 -15.31 15.17
CA LEU A 202 -15.10 -15.74 15.47
C LEU A 202 -15.15 -17.15 16.07
N GLY A 203 -14.00 -17.75 16.41
CA GLY A 203 -13.92 -19.12 16.91
C GLY A 203 -14.34 -20.16 15.88
N LYS A 204 -14.29 -19.85 14.58
CA LYS A 204 -14.67 -20.75 13.48
C LYS A 204 -13.45 -21.36 12.80
N PRO A 205 -13.53 -22.58 12.26
CA PRO A 205 -12.43 -23.19 11.49
C PRO A 205 -12.21 -22.50 10.14
N ASP A 206 -10.96 -22.52 9.66
CA ASP A 206 -10.54 -21.98 8.38
C ASP A 206 -10.81 -22.98 7.22
N ASN A 207 -12.07 -23.16 6.88
CA ASN A 207 -12.54 -24.15 5.87
C ASN A 207 -13.71 -23.64 5.01
N GLU A 208 -13.75 -22.33 4.76
CA GLU A 208 -14.83 -21.63 4.03
C GLU A 208 -16.21 -21.66 4.75
N VAL A 209 -16.24 -21.99 6.06
CA VAL A 209 -17.50 -21.95 6.84
C VAL A 209 -17.98 -20.51 7.06
N LEU A 210 -17.07 -19.54 7.03
CA LEU A 210 -17.42 -18.15 7.13
C LEU A 210 -17.79 -17.59 5.75
N ASN A 211 -19.04 -17.13 5.63
CA ASN A 211 -19.56 -16.58 4.38
C ASN A 211 -18.82 -15.30 3.97
N ILE A 212 -18.77 -15.07 2.66
CA ILE A 212 -18.24 -13.82 2.10
C ILE A 212 -18.97 -12.58 2.69
N SER A 213 -20.29 -12.64 2.85
CA SER A 213 -21.09 -11.54 3.42
C SER A 213 -20.65 -11.15 4.84
N ASP A 214 -20.37 -12.15 5.70
CA ASP A 214 -19.88 -11.90 7.06
C ASP A 214 -18.50 -11.25 7.05
N ARG A 215 -17.65 -11.66 6.12
CA ARG A 215 -16.31 -11.06 5.92
C ARG A 215 -16.41 -9.65 5.38
N LEU A 216 -17.30 -9.37 4.43
CA LEU A 216 -17.55 -8.02 3.92
C LEU A 216 -18.08 -7.08 5.00
N TYR A 217 -18.90 -7.57 5.93
CA TYR A 217 -19.35 -6.79 7.08
C TYR A 217 -18.17 -6.33 7.95
N ASN A 218 -17.24 -7.23 8.29
CA ASN A 218 -16.04 -6.87 9.03
C ASN A 218 -15.12 -5.90 8.25
N ILE A 219 -14.96 -6.13 6.94
CA ILE A 219 -14.15 -5.25 6.09
C ILE A 219 -14.76 -3.85 6.06
N ASN A 220 -16.09 -3.72 6.02
CA ASN A 220 -16.77 -2.43 6.10
C ASN A 220 -16.41 -1.68 7.39
N GLN A 221 -16.45 -2.36 8.54
CA GLN A 221 -16.03 -1.77 9.82
C GLN A 221 -14.55 -1.37 9.83
N ILE A 222 -13.67 -2.15 9.19
CA ILE A 222 -12.26 -1.79 9.00
C ILE A 222 -12.16 -0.52 8.15
N PHE A 223 -13.00 -0.38 7.13
CA PHE A 223 -13.01 0.78 6.25
C PHE A 223 -13.53 2.06 6.89
N ASP A 224 -14.27 1.97 7.99
CA ASP A 224 -14.67 3.13 8.78
C ASP A 224 -13.46 3.82 9.47
N VAL A 225 -12.38 3.08 9.69
CA VAL A 225 -11.20 3.58 10.43
C VAL A 225 -9.91 3.61 9.61
N THR A 226 -9.95 3.24 8.33
CA THR A 226 -8.76 3.25 7.45
C THR A 226 -9.12 3.70 6.04
N SER A 227 -8.14 4.30 5.39
CA SER A 227 -8.22 4.72 3.99
C SER A 227 -7.23 3.98 3.08
N LYS A 228 -6.46 3.02 3.62
CA LYS A 228 -5.51 2.22 2.83
C LYS A 228 -6.22 1.17 1.97
N PRO A 229 -5.61 0.72 0.85
CA PRO A 229 -6.14 -0.38 0.05
C PRO A 229 -6.18 -1.68 0.84
N LEU A 230 -7.12 -2.55 0.50
CA LEU A 230 -7.25 -3.87 1.07
C LEU A 230 -7.27 -4.93 -0.01
N ILE A 231 -6.50 -6.00 0.21
CA ILE A 231 -6.51 -7.24 -0.57
C ILE A 231 -7.25 -8.29 0.26
N MET A 232 -8.25 -8.95 -0.32
CA MET A 232 -9.05 -9.97 0.36
C MET A 232 -8.71 -11.38 -0.16
N ASP A 233 -8.44 -12.31 0.74
CA ASP A 233 -8.40 -13.74 0.44
C ASP A 233 -9.83 -14.25 0.19
N ILE A 234 -10.10 -14.77 -0.98
CA ILE A 234 -11.41 -15.37 -1.29
C ILE A 234 -11.33 -16.89 -1.42
N ASP A 235 -10.28 -17.47 -0.84
CA ASP A 235 -10.07 -18.92 -0.83
C ASP A 235 -10.13 -19.51 -2.26
N THR A 236 -10.93 -20.56 -2.48
CA THR A 236 -11.14 -21.14 -3.82
C THR A 236 -12.09 -20.30 -4.71
N GLY A 237 -12.69 -19.24 -4.16
CA GLY A 237 -13.74 -18.45 -4.79
C GLY A 237 -15.11 -19.13 -4.78
N GLY A 238 -15.22 -20.34 -4.25
CA GLY A 238 -16.47 -21.08 -4.17
C GLY A 238 -17.11 -21.39 -5.53
N ARG A 239 -18.44 -21.40 -5.57
CA ARG A 239 -19.21 -21.58 -6.82
C ARG A 239 -19.18 -20.32 -7.67
N VAL A 240 -18.91 -20.48 -8.96
CA VAL A 240 -18.74 -19.35 -9.88
C VAL A 240 -20.00 -18.47 -10.01
N GLU A 241 -21.18 -19.07 -9.86
CA GLU A 241 -22.46 -18.37 -9.88
C GLU A 241 -22.59 -17.39 -8.72
N HIS A 242 -22.20 -17.80 -7.52
CA HIS A 242 -22.20 -16.96 -6.33
C HIS A 242 -21.09 -15.90 -6.38
N LEU A 243 -19.93 -16.30 -6.93
CA LEU A 243 -18.77 -15.41 -7.03
C LEU A 243 -19.08 -14.16 -7.85
N LYS A 244 -19.88 -14.27 -8.94
CA LYS A 244 -20.33 -13.13 -9.75
C LYS A 244 -21.09 -12.07 -8.94
N ILE A 245 -21.93 -12.52 -8.01
CA ILE A 245 -22.73 -11.63 -7.15
C ILE A 245 -21.84 -11.02 -6.07
N ASN A 246 -21.00 -11.84 -5.42
CA ASN A 246 -20.08 -11.43 -4.40
C ASN A 246 -19.07 -10.39 -4.92
N LEU A 247 -18.61 -10.55 -6.16
CA LEU A 247 -17.69 -9.63 -6.83
C LEU A 247 -18.22 -8.18 -6.85
N ARG A 248 -19.50 -8.01 -7.22
CA ARG A 248 -20.15 -6.69 -7.21
C ARG A 248 -20.17 -6.06 -5.82
N SER A 249 -20.39 -6.88 -4.79
CA SER A 249 -20.38 -6.41 -3.41
C SER A 249 -18.96 -6.00 -2.96
N MET A 250 -17.94 -6.74 -3.36
CA MET A 250 -16.53 -6.43 -3.09
C MET A 250 -16.11 -5.11 -3.76
N GLU A 251 -16.42 -4.94 -5.05
CA GLU A 251 -16.10 -3.73 -5.79
C GLU A 251 -16.83 -2.50 -5.22
N ARG A 252 -18.13 -2.64 -4.92
CA ARG A 252 -18.94 -1.56 -4.32
C ARG A 252 -18.42 -1.14 -2.95
N LEU A 253 -17.89 -2.09 -2.16
CA LEU A 253 -17.29 -1.78 -0.87
C LEU A 253 -15.93 -1.08 -1.00
N GLY A 254 -15.27 -1.20 -2.15
CA GLY A 254 -13.97 -0.58 -2.41
C GLY A 254 -12.79 -1.49 -2.08
N ILE A 255 -12.97 -2.81 -2.08
CA ILE A 255 -11.86 -3.77 -2.01
C ILE A 255 -11.00 -3.59 -3.25
N SER A 256 -9.67 -3.45 -3.08
CA SER A 256 -8.77 -3.12 -4.18
C SER A 256 -8.35 -4.35 -5.00
N ALA A 257 -8.26 -5.52 -4.36
CA ALA A 257 -7.95 -6.77 -5.02
C ALA A 257 -8.50 -7.97 -4.25
N VAL A 258 -8.66 -9.07 -4.96
CA VAL A 258 -8.90 -10.38 -4.37
C VAL A 258 -7.80 -11.36 -4.77
N ILE A 259 -7.48 -12.28 -3.86
CA ILE A 259 -6.59 -13.41 -4.15
C ILE A 259 -7.43 -14.69 -4.12
N MET A 260 -7.37 -15.45 -5.20
CA MET A 260 -8.07 -16.73 -5.36
C MET A 260 -7.06 -17.86 -5.55
N GLU A 261 -7.15 -18.92 -4.73
CA GLU A 261 -6.26 -20.07 -4.81
C GLU A 261 -6.77 -21.16 -5.78
N ASP A 262 -5.84 -21.79 -6.49
CA ASP A 262 -6.15 -22.83 -7.48
C ASP A 262 -6.36 -24.23 -6.87
N LYS A 263 -7.08 -24.29 -5.73
CA LYS A 263 -7.52 -25.53 -5.10
C LYS A 263 -9.00 -25.79 -5.36
N LYS A 264 -9.45 -27.02 -5.10
CA LYS A 264 -10.84 -27.43 -5.15
C LYS A 264 -11.23 -28.32 -3.98
N GLY A 265 -12.54 -28.41 -3.74
CA GLY A 265 -13.10 -29.15 -2.62
C GLY A 265 -13.08 -28.32 -1.34
N LEU A 266 -13.29 -28.95 -0.20
CA LEU A 266 -13.26 -28.29 1.10
C LEU A 266 -11.87 -27.71 1.36
N LYS A 267 -11.81 -26.42 1.64
CA LYS A 267 -10.57 -25.73 1.95
C LYS A 267 -9.82 -26.38 3.10
N LYS A 268 -8.53 -26.49 2.94
CA LYS A 268 -7.56 -26.85 3.97
C LYS A 268 -6.44 -25.81 3.98
N ASN A 269 -5.94 -25.49 5.16
CA ASN A 269 -4.85 -24.53 5.27
C ASN A 269 -3.61 -25.04 4.51
N SER A 270 -3.02 -24.20 3.68
CA SER A 270 -1.90 -24.57 2.80
C SER A 270 -0.64 -24.95 3.56
N LEU A 271 -0.42 -24.41 4.78
CA LEU A 271 0.73 -24.77 5.61
C LEU A 271 0.71 -26.24 6.09
N LEU A 272 -0.45 -26.90 6.04
CA LEU A 272 -0.55 -28.35 6.27
C LEU A 272 0.04 -29.17 5.10
N GLY A 273 0.22 -28.55 3.93
CA GLY A 273 0.82 -29.19 2.77
C GLY A 273 0.12 -30.48 2.40
N THR A 274 0.92 -31.52 2.14
CA THR A 274 0.44 -32.88 1.81
C THR A 274 0.13 -33.76 3.03
N SER A 275 0.27 -33.27 4.25
CA SER A 275 -0.11 -33.98 5.47
C SER A 275 -1.65 -34.18 5.56
N VAL A 276 -2.40 -33.38 4.81
CA VAL A 276 -3.86 -33.54 4.64
C VAL A 276 -4.18 -33.61 3.15
N LYS A 277 -5.23 -34.38 2.81
CA LYS A 277 -5.67 -34.49 1.41
C LYS A 277 -6.16 -33.12 0.89
N GLN A 278 -5.43 -32.55 -0.04
CA GLN A 278 -5.75 -31.31 -0.75
C GLN A 278 -5.67 -31.58 -2.27
N THR A 279 -6.53 -30.97 -3.04
CA THR A 279 -6.59 -31.18 -4.49
C THR A 279 -6.47 -29.86 -5.21
N GLN A 280 -5.53 -29.77 -6.14
CA GLN A 280 -5.39 -28.61 -7.02
C GLN A 280 -6.42 -28.69 -8.15
N GLU A 281 -7.03 -27.57 -8.50
CA GLU A 281 -7.95 -27.48 -9.62
C GLU A 281 -7.21 -27.66 -10.96
N SER A 282 -7.92 -28.11 -11.98
CA SER A 282 -7.36 -28.18 -13.32
C SER A 282 -7.04 -26.77 -13.84
N ILE A 283 -5.99 -26.64 -14.65
CA ILE A 283 -5.61 -25.36 -15.26
C ILE A 283 -6.80 -24.77 -16.04
N THR A 284 -7.50 -25.61 -16.80
CA THR A 284 -8.64 -25.20 -17.63
C THR A 284 -9.79 -24.63 -16.77
N ASN A 285 -10.20 -25.36 -15.74
CA ASN A 285 -11.32 -24.94 -14.89
C ASN A 285 -10.98 -23.64 -14.14
N PHE A 286 -9.78 -23.54 -13.58
CA PHE A 286 -9.36 -22.32 -12.88
C PHE A 286 -9.22 -21.13 -13.84
N SER A 287 -8.69 -21.35 -15.05
CA SER A 287 -8.64 -20.33 -16.11
C SER A 287 -10.04 -19.85 -16.51
N ASN A 288 -11.02 -20.74 -16.57
CA ASN A 288 -12.41 -20.37 -16.84
C ASN A 288 -13.03 -19.56 -15.69
N LYS A 289 -12.71 -19.87 -14.43
CA LYS A 289 -13.08 -19.02 -13.29
C LYS A 289 -12.51 -17.60 -13.43
N ILE A 290 -11.21 -17.49 -13.76
CA ILE A 290 -10.55 -16.17 -14.00
C ILE A 290 -11.30 -15.40 -15.08
N LYS A 291 -11.53 -16.00 -16.26
CA LYS A 291 -12.26 -15.37 -17.35
C LYS A 291 -13.63 -14.89 -16.92
N THR A 292 -14.35 -15.72 -16.16
CA THR A 292 -15.68 -15.38 -15.67
C THR A 292 -15.65 -14.17 -14.72
N ILE A 293 -14.68 -14.09 -13.82
CA ILE A 293 -14.49 -12.93 -12.94
C ILE A 293 -14.22 -11.69 -13.80
N LYS A 294 -13.25 -11.77 -14.71
CA LYS A 294 -12.86 -10.62 -15.55
C LYS A 294 -13.99 -10.10 -16.45
N LEU A 295 -14.85 -10.99 -16.95
CA LEU A 295 -16.03 -10.61 -17.74
C LEU A 295 -17.13 -9.94 -16.89
N ASN A 296 -17.22 -10.23 -15.61
CA ASN A 296 -18.24 -9.69 -14.71
C ASN A 296 -17.72 -8.54 -13.83
N GLN A 297 -16.43 -8.22 -13.90
CA GLN A 297 -15.80 -7.10 -13.22
C GLN A 297 -16.33 -5.79 -13.77
N LEU A 298 -16.76 -4.87 -12.88
CA LEU A 298 -17.32 -3.56 -13.26
C LEU A 298 -16.25 -2.48 -13.33
N ASN A 299 -15.26 -2.54 -12.45
CA ASN A 299 -14.20 -1.54 -12.35
C ASN A 299 -12.85 -2.12 -12.79
N LYS A 300 -12.22 -1.48 -13.79
CA LYS A 300 -10.92 -1.91 -14.36
C LYS A 300 -9.74 -1.84 -13.38
N ASP A 301 -9.90 -1.11 -12.29
CA ASP A 301 -8.87 -0.94 -11.26
C ASP A 301 -8.96 -1.97 -10.13
N PHE A 302 -10.07 -2.71 -10.04
CA PHE A 302 -10.18 -3.90 -9.19
C PHE A 302 -9.27 -5.01 -9.73
N MET A 303 -8.44 -5.61 -8.88
CA MET A 303 -7.46 -6.60 -9.31
C MET A 303 -7.85 -8.01 -8.88
N LEU A 304 -7.69 -8.97 -9.79
CA LEU A 304 -7.73 -10.39 -9.51
C LEU A 304 -6.32 -10.96 -9.49
N ILE A 305 -5.92 -11.55 -8.37
CA ILE A 305 -4.63 -12.20 -8.20
C ILE A 305 -4.83 -13.71 -8.08
N SER A 306 -4.14 -14.48 -8.89
CA SER A 306 -4.20 -15.94 -8.84
C SER A 306 -3.12 -16.49 -7.94
N ARG A 307 -3.51 -17.25 -6.90
CA ARG A 307 -2.60 -17.93 -5.99
C ARG A 307 -2.37 -19.36 -6.45
N ILE A 308 -1.10 -19.68 -6.69
CA ILE A 308 -0.65 -20.97 -7.21
C ILE A 308 -0.18 -21.83 -6.05
N GLU A 309 -0.80 -22.99 -5.87
CA GLU A 309 -0.55 -23.95 -4.80
C GLU A 309 0.36 -25.13 -5.22
N SER A 310 1.04 -25.02 -6.37
CA SER A 310 1.86 -26.12 -6.90
C SER A 310 2.98 -26.56 -5.96
N PHE A 311 3.65 -25.65 -5.24
CA PHE A 311 4.69 -26.01 -4.26
C PHE A 311 4.09 -26.63 -3.00
N ILE A 312 2.95 -26.13 -2.55
CA ILE A 312 2.20 -26.70 -1.40
C ILE A 312 1.83 -28.17 -1.66
N LEU A 313 1.48 -28.48 -2.90
CA LEU A 313 1.02 -29.80 -3.34
C LEU A 313 2.12 -30.65 -4.02
N ASN A 314 3.38 -30.23 -3.89
CA ASN A 314 4.57 -30.93 -4.43
C ASN A 314 4.50 -31.18 -5.95
N ARG A 315 3.86 -30.26 -6.74
CA ARG A 315 3.78 -30.34 -8.20
C ARG A 315 5.01 -29.78 -8.91
N GLY A 316 5.84 -29.04 -8.18
CA GLY A 316 7.11 -28.48 -8.65
C GLY A 316 6.97 -27.24 -9.54
N ILE A 317 8.14 -26.73 -9.92
CA ILE A 317 8.27 -25.42 -10.58
C ILE A 317 7.67 -25.37 -11.99
N ASN A 318 7.77 -26.46 -12.75
CA ASN A 318 7.26 -26.50 -14.13
C ASN A 318 5.72 -26.40 -14.16
N ASP A 319 5.02 -27.06 -13.23
CA ASP A 319 3.59 -26.94 -13.07
C ASP A 319 3.21 -25.50 -12.64
N ALA A 320 3.95 -24.93 -11.67
CA ALA A 320 3.74 -23.55 -11.23
C ALA A 320 3.86 -22.53 -12.38
N LEU A 321 4.90 -22.64 -13.20
CA LEU A 321 5.13 -21.76 -14.35
C LEU A 321 4.07 -21.94 -15.45
N LYS A 322 3.66 -23.18 -15.73
CA LYS A 322 2.59 -23.49 -16.68
C LYS A 322 1.26 -22.85 -16.25
N ARG A 323 0.93 -22.94 -14.95
CA ARG A 323 -0.26 -22.33 -14.36
C ARG A 323 -0.18 -20.81 -14.44
N ALA A 324 0.93 -20.21 -14.01
CA ALA A 324 1.14 -18.76 -14.09
C ALA A 324 0.88 -18.22 -15.49
N LYS A 325 1.48 -18.85 -16.53
CA LYS A 325 1.26 -18.48 -17.94
C LYS A 325 -0.21 -18.58 -18.34
N SER A 326 -0.88 -19.69 -17.99
CA SER A 326 -2.28 -19.90 -18.34
C SER A 326 -3.21 -18.90 -17.66
N TYR A 327 -2.96 -18.57 -16.39
CA TYR A 327 -3.77 -17.64 -15.61
C TYR A 327 -3.60 -16.20 -16.10
N ILE A 328 -2.37 -15.79 -16.44
CA ILE A 328 -2.11 -14.47 -17.04
C ILE A 328 -2.84 -14.36 -18.39
N ASN A 329 -2.73 -15.37 -19.24
CA ASN A 329 -3.46 -15.41 -20.53
C ASN A 329 -4.99 -15.42 -20.36
N SER A 330 -5.48 -15.78 -19.18
CA SER A 330 -6.91 -15.76 -18.84
C SER A 330 -7.37 -14.44 -18.22
N GLY A 331 -6.43 -13.50 -17.98
CA GLY A 331 -6.72 -12.13 -17.55
C GLY A 331 -6.46 -11.84 -16.07
N THR A 332 -5.77 -12.72 -15.31
CA THR A 332 -5.36 -12.37 -13.94
C THR A 332 -4.41 -11.17 -13.94
N ASP A 333 -4.56 -10.30 -12.95
CA ASP A 333 -3.77 -9.05 -12.84
C ASP A 333 -2.46 -9.24 -12.06
N GLY A 334 -2.30 -10.38 -11.38
CA GLY A 334 -1.10 -10.70 -10.62
C GLY A 334 -1.02 -12.17 -10.26
N ILE A 335 0.17 -12.62 -9.86
CA ILE A 335 0.43 -13.99 -9.42
C ILE A 335 0.93 -13.97 -7.99
N MET A 336 0.34 -14.80 -7.13
CA MET A 336 0.87 -15.12 -5.82
C MET A 336 1.43 -16.54 -5.84
N ILE A 337 2.71 -16.69 -5.52
CA ILE A 337 3.35 -17.99 -5.34
C ILE A 337 3.47 -18.29 -3.85
N HIS A 338 3.04 -19.46 -3.44
CA HIS A 338 3.02 -19.88 -2.04
C HIS A 338 3.91 -21.09 -1.82
N SER A 339 4.64 -21.11 -0.69
CA SER A 339 5.48 -22.21 -0.26
C SER A 339 5.32 -22.50 1.22
N LYS A 340 5.44 -23.76 1.60
CA LYS A 340 5.51 -24.22 2.99
C LYS A 340 6.95 -24.41 3.49
N GLU A 341 7.93 -24.35 2.59
CA GLU A 341 9.34 -24.58 2.91
C GLU A 341 9.91 -23.42 3.78
N LYS A 342 10.81 -23.78 4.69
CA LYS A 342 11.51 -22.79 5.56
C LYS A 342 12.54 -21.96 4.81
N LYS A 343 12.98 -22.44 3.65
CA LYS A 343 13.95 -21.78 2.78
C LYS A 343 13.26 -21.22 1.54
N PRO A 344 13.72 -20.08 0.99
CA PRO A 344 13.06 -19.38 -0.10
C PRO A 344 13.45 -19.85 -1.51
N GLU A 345 14.31 -20.85 -1.64
CA GLU A 345 14.96 -21.22 -2.91
C GLU A 345 13.93 -21.49 -4.01
N GLU A 346 12.86 -22.26 -3.73
CA GLU A 346 11.89 -22.60 -4.76
C GLU A 346 11.07 -21.38 -5.23
N VAL A 347 10.73 -20.45 -4.32
CA VAL A 347 10.02 -19.23 -4.70
C VAL A 347 10.94 -18.25 -5.42
N PHE A 348 12.22 -18.21 -5.10
CA PHE A 348 13.21 -17.39 -5.80
C PHE A 348 13.53 -17.94 -7.20
N GLU A 349 13.67 -19.25 -7.33
CA GLU A 349 13.83 -19.89 -8.63
C GLU A 349 12.60 -19.66 -9.52
N PHE A 350 11.41 -19.81 -8.95
CA PHE A 350 10.17 -19.49 -9.66
C PHE A 350 10.18 -18.04 -10.13
N SER A 351 10.44 -17.09 -9.23
CA SER A 351 10.48 -15.67 -9.59
C SER A 351 11.47 -15.38 -10.71
N LYS A 352 12.69 -15.89 -10.63
CA LYS A 352 13.73 -15.73 -11.66
C LYS A 352 13.26 -16.21 -13.03
N LYS A 353 12.62 -17.39 -13.10
CA LYS A 353 12.07 -17.94 -14.36
C LYS A 353 10.84 -17.17 -14.85
N PHE A 354 9.96 -16.79 -13.92
CA PHE A 354 8.74 -16.02 -14.18
C PHE A 354 9.07 -14.66 -14.81
N ARG A 355 10.04 -13.92 -14.24
CA ARG A 355 10.44 -12.59 -14.69
C ARG A 355 11.06 -12.55 -16.09
N LYS A 356 11.54 -13.67 -16.61
CA LYS A 356 12.00 -13.72 -18.01
C LYS A 356 10.89 -13.45 -19.00
N ASN A 357 9.64 -13.85 -18.69
CA ASN A 357 8.51 -13.75 -19.61
C ASN A 357 7.47 -12.70 -19.17
N PHE A 358 7.40 -12.37 -17.87
CA PHE A 358 6.35 -11.54 -17.29
C PHE A 358 6.97 -10.44 -16.39
N LYS A 359 7.60 -9.46 -17.03
CA LYS A 359 8.35 -8.41 -16.32
C LYS A 359 7.44 -7.50 -15.50
N ASP A 360 6.26 -7.17 -16.04
CA ASP A 360 5.34 -6.14 -15.51
C ASP A 360 4.18 -6.72 -14.67
N VAL A 361 4.01 -8.05 -14.68
CA VAL A 361 2.93 -8.69 -13.90
C VAL A 361 3.32 -8.69 -12.42
N PRO A 362 2.51 -8.12 -11.52
CA PRO A 362 2.77 -8.15 -10.08
C PRO A 362 2.98 -9.57 -9.55
N LEU A 363 4.07 -9.77 -8.82
CA LEU A 363 4.39 -11.03 -8.15
C LEU A 363 4.32 -10.83 -6.63
N ILE A 364 3.55 -11.67 -5.97
CA ILE A 364 3.21 -11.58 -4.56
C ILE A 364 3.78 -12.77 -3.80
N CYS A 365 4.27 -12.54 -2.58
CA CYS A 365 4.68 -13.60 -1.67
C CYS A 365 4.14 -13.39 -0.25
N VAL A 366 4.07 -14.51 0.48
CA VAL A 366 3.68 -14.57 1.90
C VAL A 366 4.77 -15.33 2.65
N PRO A 367 5.79 -14.65 3.20
CA PRO A 367 6.97 -15.30 3.78
C PRO A 367 6.72 -15.82 5.21
N THR A 368 5.58 -16.48 5.47
CA THR A 368 5.27 -17.03 6.80
C THR A 368 6.20 -18.17 7.16
N SER A 369 6.52 -19.05 6.22
CA SER A 369 7.40 -20.21 6.45
C SER A 369 8.87 -19.83 6.38
N TYR A 370 9.27 -18.95 5.46
CA TYR A 370 10.64 -18.46 5.26
C TYR A 370 10.82 -17.04 5.81
N ASN A 371 10.41 -16.84 7.04
CA ASN A 371 10.31 -15.53 7.70
C ASN A 371 11.66 -14.88 8.08
N SER A 372 12.78 -15.56 7.88
CA SER A 372 14.12 -15.01 8.02
C SER A 372 14.54 -14.12 6.84
N VAL A 373 13.83 -14.20 5.71
CA VAL A 373 14.16 -13.46 4.49
C VAL A 373 13.76 -11.98 4.65
N LYS A 374 14.72 -11.09 4.40
CA LYS A 374 14.48 -9.63 4.46
C LYS A 374 13.80 -9.13 3.19
N GLU A 375 13.04 -8.04 3.32
CA GLU A 375 12.36 -7.40 2.18
C GLU A 375 13.32 -7.03 1.04
N GLU A 376 14.54 -6.57 1.36
CA GLU A 376 15.54 -6.23 0.34
C GLU A 376 15.91 -7.43 -0.55
N GLU A 377 15.84 -8.64 -0.01
CA GLU A 377 16.09 -9.87 -0.76
C GLU A 377 14.88 -10.24 -1.61
N LEU A 378 13.67 -10.11 -1.09
CA LEU A 378 12.43 -10.28 -1.87
C LEU A 378 12.39 -9.30 -3.06
N ILE A 379 12.72 -8.04 -2.83
CA ILE A 379 12.78 -7.01 -3.89
C ILE A 379 13.81 -7.41 -4.98
N ARG A 380 15.03 -7.82 -4.58
CA ARG A 380 16.07 -8.25 -5.53
C ARG A 380 15.65 -9.46 -6.35
N ASN A 381 14.83 -10.34 -5.77
CA ASN A 381 14.27 -11.49 -6.45
C ASN A 381 12.96 -11.18 -7.22
N GLY A 382 12.58 -9.89 -7.36
CA GLY A 382 11.52 -9.45 -8.26
C GLY A 382 10.10 -9.57 -7.69
N PHE A 383 9.92 -9.67 -6.38
CA PHE A 383 8.60 -9.57 -5.75
C PHE A 383 8.16 -8.12 -5.64
N ASN A 384 6.87 -7.85 -5.92
CA ASN A 384 6.27 -6.52 -5.85
C ASN A 384 5.45 -6.30 -4.59
N ILE A 385 4.83 -7.37 -4.04
CA ILE A 385 4.02 -7.29 -2.83
C ILE A 385 4.48 -8.38 -1.86
N VAL A 386 4.70 -7.98 -0.61
CA VAL A 386 4.82 -8.91 0.52
C VAL A 386 3.60 -8.79 1.41
N ILE A 387 3.05 -9.93 1.82
CA ILE A 387 1.91 -10.01 2.73
C ILE A 387 2.32 -10.68 4.05
N TYR A 388 2.19 -9.97 5.15
CA TYR A 388 2.34 -10.48 6.52
C TYR A 388 0.97 -10.97 7.01
N ALA A 389 0.67 -12.24 6.76
CA ALA A 389 -0.69 -12.77 6.64
C ALA A 389 -1.48 -12.95 7.94
N ASN A 390 -0.85 -13.03 9.11
CA ASN A 390 -1.55 -13.40 10.36
C ASN A 390 -0.83 -12.94 11.64
N HIS A 391 0.06 -11.98 11.54
CA HIS A 391 0.98 -11.63 12.63
C HIS A 391 0.29 -10.89 13.77
N LEU A 392 -0.65 -9.98 13.46
CA LEU A 392 -1.35 -9.19 14.49
C LEU A 392 -2.30 -10.07 15.31
N PHE A 393 -3.09 -10.92 14.63
CA PHE A 393 -3.97 -11.86 15.29
C PHE A 393 -3.19 -12.84 16.20
N ARG A 394 -2.10 -13.42 15.67
CA ARG A 394 -1.25 -14.33 16.46
C ARG A 394 -0.56 -13.66 17.64
N ALA A 395 -0.22 -12.38 17.52
CA ALA A 395 0.36 -11.60 18.60
C ALA A 395 -0.65 -11.29 19.72
N SER A 396 -1.93 -11.13 19.39
CA SER A 396 -2.98 -10.83 20.37
C SER A 396 -3.25 -12.01 21.32
N TYR A 397 -3.22 -13.25 20.82
CA TYR A 397 -3.55 -14.45 21.63
C TYR A 397 -2.68 -14.60 22.88
N PRO A 398 -1.33 -14.68 22.80
CA PRO A 398 -0.49 -14.87 23.99
C PRO A 398 -0.58 -13.68 24.94
N SER A 399 -0.85 -12.46 24.44
CA SER A 399 -1.01 -11.28 25.27
C SER A 399 -2.30 -11.36 26.12
N MET A 400 -3.43 -11.72 25.48
CA MET A 400 -4.71 -11.95 26.18
C MET A 400 -4.62 -13.10 27.18
N GLU A 401 -4.01 -14.22 26.79
CA GLU A 401 -3.82 -15.38 27.66
C GLU A 401 -2.96 -15.03 28.89
N HIS A 402 -1.87 -14.27 28.67
CA HIS A 402 -1.00 -13.82 29.75
C HIS A 402 -1.76 -12.94 30.74
N ALA A 403 -2.56 -11.98 30.27
CA ALA A 403 -3.36 -11.11 31.14
C ALA A 403 -4.36 -11.93 31.99
N ALA A 404 -5.10 -12.85 31.37
CA ALA A 404 -6.04 -13.71 32.04
C ALA A 404 -5.36 -14.60 33.13
N LYS A 405 -4.25 -15.25 32.75
CA LYS A 405 -3.46 -16.09 33.69
C LYS A 405 -2.92 -15.29 34.88
N SER A 406 -2.46 -14.05 34.65
CA SER A 406 -1.96 -13.17 35.72
C SER A 406 -3.07 -12.84 36.72
N ILE A 407 -4.25 -12.43 36.24
CA ILE A 407 -5.40 -12.11 37.09
C ILE A 407 -5.83 -13.33 37.91
N LEU A 408 -5.94 -14.50 37.30
CA LEU A 408 -6.29 -15.74 37.99
C LEU A 408 -5.26 -16.12 39.06
N LYS A 409 -3.99 -15.97 38.75
CA LYS A 409 -2.89 -16.33 39.67
C LYS A 409 -2.86 -15.44 40.90
N TYR A 410 -3.07 -14.14 40.74
CA TYR A 410 -2.92 -13.15 41.80
C TYR A 410 -4.25 -12.66 42.38
N SER A 411 -5.39 -13.11 41.82
CA SER A 411 -6.75 -12.67 42.18
C SER A 411 -6.91 -11.13 42.16
N ARG A 412 -6.14 -10.46 41.30
CA ARG A 412 -6.15 -9.01 41.08
C ARG A 412 -5.41 -8.67 39.79
N SER A 413 -5.59 -7.43 39.26
CA SER A 413 -5.00 -7.00 37.98
C SER A 413 -3.66 -6.27 38.08
N LYS A 414 -3.17 -5.95 39.32
CA LYS A 414 -1.99 -5.09 39.51
C LYS A 414 -0.73 -5.59 38.77
N GLU A 415 -0.50 -6.90 38.76
CA GLU A 415 0.73 -7.53 38.22
C GLU A 415 0.78 -7.52 36.69
N VAL A 416 -0.34 -7.29 36.04
CA VAL A 416 -0.39 -7.21 34.56
C VAL A 416 -0.51 -5.77 34.07
N ASP A 417 -0.80 -4.81 34.91
CA ASP A 417 -1.14 -3.42 34.55
C ASP A 417 -0.08 -2.75 33.70
N ASN A 418 1.22 -2.96 33.98
CA ASN A 418 2.33 -2.41 33.21
C ASN A 418 2.53 -3.01 31.82
N LYS A 419 1.77 -4.05 31.47
CA LYS A 419 1.75 -4.68 30.13
C LYS A 419 0.49 -4.36 29.33
N LEU A 420 -0.43 -3.63 29.95
CA LEU A 420 -1.66 -3.19 29.30
C LEU A 420 -1.47 -1.78 28.74
N ILE A 421 -2.15 -1.48 27.65
CA ILE A 421 -2.32 -0.11 27.20
C ILE A 421 -3.17 0.64 28.24
N SER A 422 -2.80 1.87 28.58
CA SER A 422 -3.58 2.65 29.56
C SER A 422 -4.97 3.00 29.01
N ILE A 423 -5.95 3.17 29.90
CA ILE A 423 -7.30 3.62 29.54
C ILE A 423 -7.25 4.94 28.79
N LYS A 424 -6.37 5.88 29.22
CA LYS A 424 -6.18 7.17 28.56
C LYS A 424 -5.69 7.01 27.11
N GLU A 425 -4.76 6.08 26.86
CA GLU A 425 -4.26 5.82 25.51
C GLU A 425 -5.33 5.18 24.62
N ILE A 426 -6.17 4.26 25.16
CA ILE A 426 -7.31 3.70 24.40
C ILE A 426 -8.29 4.82 24.02
N LEU A 427 -8.67 5.67 24.98
CA LEU A 427 -9.59 6.77 24.72
C LEU A 427 -9.04 7.76 23.69
N ASN A 428 -7.74 8.02 23.72
CA ASN A 428 -7.10 8.89 22.72
C ASN A 428 -6.94 8.23 21.34
N LEU A 429 -6.87 6.89 21.30
CA LEU A 429 -6.75 6.15 20.02
C LEU A 429 -8.04 6.22 19.21
N ILE A 430 -9.20 6.28 19.88
CA ILE A 430 -10.50 6.26 19.24
C ILE A 430 -11.03 7.69 19.13
N PRO A 431 -11.11 8.28 17.92
CA PRO A 431 -11.59 9.64 17.72
C PRO A 431 -13.00 9.86 18.33
N GLY A 432 -13.19 10.98 19.02
CA GLY A 432 -14.46 11.33 19.64
C GLY A 432 -14.73 10.67 21.00
N SER A 433 -13.76 9.96 21.57
CA SER A 433 -13.91 9.39 22.92
C SER A 433 -13.59 10.39 24.05
N VAL A 434 -13.00 11.54 23.73
CA VAL A 434 -12.65 12.63 24.65
C VAL A 434 -13.15 13.95 24.10
#